data_a277f2e6cb9211151e8e3bbc39f6ed4f
#
_entry.id   a277f2e6cb9211151e8e3bbc39f6ed4f
#
_cell.length_a   1.000
_cell.length_b   1.000
_cell.length_c   1.000
_cell.angle_alpha   90.00
_cell.angle_beta   90.00
_cell.angle_gamma   90.00
#
_symmetry.space_group_name_H-M   'P 1'
#
loop_
_entity.id
_entity.type
_entity.pdbx_description
1 polymer ?
#
loop_
_entity_poly.entity_id
_entity_poly.type
_entity_poly.pdbx_seq_one_letter_code
_entity_poly.pdbx_strand_id
1 'polypeptide(L)'
;MSFHCTVGSEKCVGCGTCIPVCPKRLLILEDGRPRMIEGREHLCNDCGQCTAYCPEGVAIHNGILAADLEKTSMPSSSASKTIIQALKQRRSYRSFSSQPVKQSDLEKILEVVGYAPSGGNNRFLRLIITKPETTKKFLELIAQWFDGDCRTDPVYGKRYASKIDSILERYRAGQDPILRNAPSVVFSVGPKTAVWGGVESGINLTYFNLAAETMNIGCCFAGYATAAAKYEAWEPNIPLSVM
;
A
#
# COMPACT_ATOMS: atom_id res chain seq x y z
N MET A 1 -18.74 0.78 16.57
CA MET A 1 -17.85 1.31 17.61
C MET A 1 -17.97 2.81 17.55
N SER A 2 -18.35 3.46 18.66
CA SER A 2 -18.44 4.93 18.73
C SER A 2 -17.02 5.46 18.84
N PHE A 3 -16.58 6.18 17.86
CA PHE A 3 -15.27 6.82 17.85
C PHE A 3 -15.33 8.08 18.72
N HIS A 4 -14.45 8.17 19.69
CA HIS A 4 -14.41 9.32 20.58
C HIS A 4 -13.04 9.98 20.57
N CYS A 5 -13.00 11.22 20.11
CA CYS A 5 -11.88 12.10 20.46
C CYS A 5 -12.26 12.79 21.78
N THR A 6 -11.62 12.44 22.86
CA THR A 6 -11.74 13.17 24.13
C THR A 6 -10.54 14.10 24.27
N VAL A 7 -10.81 15.36 24.44
CA VAL A 7 -9.78 16.30 24.91
C VAL A 7 -10.05 16.51 26.37
N GLY A 8 -9.50 15.64 27.17
CA GLY A 8 -9.71 15.69 28.58
C GLY A 8 -8.41 15.74 29.32
N SER A 9 -8.05 16.86 29.85
CA SER A 9 -7.30 16.95 31.08
C SER A 9 -7.17 18.43 31.47
N GLU A 10 -6.93 18.63 32.74
CA GLU A 10 -6.54 19.95 33.30
C GLU A 10 -5.32 20.56 32.60
N LYS A 11 -4.54 19.74 31.86
CA LYS A 11 -3.33 20.16 31.11
C LYS A 11 -3.64 20.78 29.74
N CYS A 12 -4.88 20.77 29.26
CA CYS A 12 -5.22 21.44 28.00
C CYS A 12 -5.13 22.94 28.14
N VAL A 13 -4.23 23.57 27.40
CA VAL A 13 -4.01 25.02 27.41
C VAL A 13 -4.93 25.80 26.45
N GLY A 14 -5.88 25.13 25.81
CA GLY A 14 -6.86 25.76 24.92
C GLY A 14 -6.26 26.35 23.63
N CYS A 15 -5.09 25.89 23.18
CA CYS A 15 -4.40 26.47 22.02
C CYS A 15 -5.15 26.30 20.68
N GLY A 16 -6.16 25.41 20.62
CA GLY A 16 -7.00 25.21 19.46
C GLY A 16 -6.32 24.49 18.27
N THR A 17 -5.06 24.07 18.37
CA THR A 17 -4.31 23.44 17.27
C THR A 17 -5.01 22.20 16.69
N CYS A 18 -5.70 21.41 17.51
CA CYS A 18 -6.43 20.21 17.10
C CYS A 18 -7.65 20.51 16.18
N ILE A 19 -8.14 21.75 16.16
CA ILE A 19 -9.33 22.14 15.38
C ILE A 19 -9.02 22.23 13.88
N PRO A 20 -8.08 23.08 13.42
CA PRO A 20 -7.80 23.21 11.99
C PRO A 20 -7.18 21.96 11.36
N VAL A 21 -6.50 21.11 12.14
CA VAL A 21 -5.89 19.86 11.63
C VAL A 21 -6.91 18.74 11.44
N CYS A 22 -8.13 18.87 11.96
CA CYS A 22 -9.19 17.90 11.74
C CYS A 22 -9.73 17.99 10.30
N PRO A 23 -9.51 17.01 9.42
CA PRO A 23 -9.93 17.09 8.02
C PRO A 23 -11.46 17.09 7.87
N LYS A 24 -12.18 16.60 8.86
CA LYS A 24 -13.65 16.57 8.91
C LYS A 24 -14.25 17.74 9.69
N ARG A 25 -13.40 18.61 10.28
CA ARG A 25 -13.82 19.77 11.08
C ARG A 25 -14.84 19.40 12.16
N LEU A 26 -14.53 18.36 12.92
CA LEU A 26 -15.41 17.84 13.97
C LEU A 26 -15.19 18.47 15.34
N LEU A 27 -14.17 19.30 15.49
CA LEU A 27 -13.80 19.93 16.75
C LEU A 27 -14.11 21.42 16.72
N ILE A 28 -14.64 21.93 17.82
CA ILE A 28 -14.85 23.36 18.08
C ILE A 28 -14.18 23.73 19.40
N LEU A 29 -13.91 25.02 19.59
CA LEU A 29 -13.46 25.56 20.88
C LEU A 29 -14.67 26.06 21.65
N GLU A 30 -14.93 25.50 22.82
CA GLU A 30 -15.98 25.87 23.73
C GLU A 30 -15.38 26.05 25.13
N ASP A 31 -15.62 27.19 25.76
CA ASP A 31 -15.04 27.56 27.06
C ASP A 31 -13.51 27.38 27.13
N GLY A 32 -12.82 27.73 26.03
CA GLY A 32 -11.37 27.59 25.91
C GLY A 32 -10.86 26.17 25.77
N ARG A 33 -11.74 25.18 25.52
CA ARG A 33 -11.39 23.79 25.35
C ARG A 33 -11.97 23.23 24.06
N PRO A 34 -11.23 22.36 23.33
CA PRO A 34 -11.76 21.70 22.16
C PRO A 34 -12.78 20.64 22.55
N ARG A 35 -13.92 20.66 21.87
CA ARG A 35 -14.99 19.66 22.00
C ARG A 35 -15.38 19.12 20.65
N MET A 36 -15.81 17.86 20.64
CA MET A 36 -16.42 17.24 19.47
C MET A 36 -17.81 17.83 19.25
N ILE A 37 -18.13 18.17 18.02
CA ILE A 37 -19.49 18.61 17.66
C ILE A 37 -20.43 17.42 17.88
N GLU A 38 -21.42 17.62 18.74
CA GLU A 38 -22.40 16.61 19.10
C GLU A 38 -23.12 16.03 17.86
N GLY A 39 -23.29 14.72 17.84
CA GLY A 39 -23.95 13.99 16.74
C GLY A 39 -23.09 13.79 15.49
N ARG A 40 -21.83 14.31 15.45
CA ARG A 40 -20.92 14.14 14.31
C ARG A 40 -19.77 13.18 14.57
N GLU A 41 -19.75 12.48 15.67
CA GLU A 41 -18.69 11.54 16.09
C GLU A 41 -18.47 10.46 15.03
N HIS A 42 -19.57 9.97 14.43
CA HIS A 42 -19.56 8.94 13.39
C HIS A 42 -18.84 9.37 12.10
N LEU A 43 -18.59 10.66 11.90
CA LEU A 43 -17.85 11.17 10.73
C LEU A 43 -16.34 11.15 10.95
N CYS A 44 -15.86 10.81 12.13
CA CYS A 44 -14.44 10.69 12.39
C CYS A 44 -13.82 9.58 11.54
N ASN A 45 -12.76 9.91 10.84
CA ASN A 45 -12.03 8.97 9.98
C ASN A 45 -10.78 8.37 10.64
N ASP A 46 -10.70 8.48 11.95
CA ASP A 46 -9.65 7.85 12.77
C ASP A 46 -8.21 8.19 12.33
N CYS A 47 -7.97 9.41 11.88
CA CYS A 47 -6.68 9.81 11.32
C CYS A 47 -5.62 10.20 12.36
N GLY A 48 -5.98 10.37 13.65
CA GLY A 48 -5.07 10.70 14.75
C GLY A 48 -4.42 12.09 14.71
N GLN A 49 -4.76 12.94 13.74
CA GLN A 49 -4.13 14.27 13.59
C GLN A 49 -4.28 15.14 14.83
N CYS A 50 -5.44 15.11 15.47
CA CYS A 50 -5.69 15.88 16.71
C CYS A 50 -4.73 15.47 17.84
N THR A 51 -4.38 14.19 17.94
CA THR A 51 -3.41 13.67 18.92
C THR A 51 -1.98 14.03 18.52
N ALA A 52 -1.63 13.81 17.25
CA ALA A 52 -0.28 14.03 16.75
C ALA A 52 0.18 15.48 16.80
N TYR A 53 -0.75 16.42 16.58
CA TYR A 53 -0.45 17.88 16.59
C TYR A 53 -0.69 18.55 17.94
N CYS A 54 -1.11 17.81 18.97
CA CYS A 54 -1.30 18.41 20.30
C CYS A 54 0.03 18.70 20.98
N PRO A 55 0.40 19.99 21.23
CA PRO A 55 1.69 20.33 21.84
C PRO A 55 1.83 19.78 23.27
N GLU A 56 0.71 19.69 23.99
CA GLU A 56 0.69 19.19 25.37
C GLU A 56 0.46 17.66 25.44
N GLY A 57 0.25 17.01 24.29
CA GLY A 57 0.02 15.56 24.23
C GLY A 57 -1.25 15.08 24.92
N VAL A 58 -2.22 15.96 25.13
CA VAL A 58 -3.43 15.68 25.93
C VAL A 58 -4.67 15.36 25.09
N ALA A 59 -4.60 15.50 23.78
CA ALA A 59 -5.65 15.05 22.89
C ALA A 59 -5.57 13.53 22.76
N ILE A 60 -6.64 12.85 23.12
CA ILE A 60 -6.75 11.40 23.08
C ILE A 60 -7.72 11.03 21.95
N HIS A 61 -7.28 10.16 21.06
CA HIS A 61 -8.09 9.67 19.97
C HIS A 61 -8.22 8.14 20.06
N ASN A 62 -9.44 7.65 20.28
CA ASN A 62 -9.72 6.22 20.45
C ASN A 62 -8.78 5.50 21.45
N GLY A 63 -8.45 6.17 22.55
CA GLY A 63 -7.53 5.65 23.55
C GLY A 63 -6.04 5.78 23.20
N ILE A 64 -5.69 6.29 22.01
CA ILE A 64 -4.30 6.54 21.62
C ILE A 64 -3.84 7.86 22.23
N LEU A 65 -2.82 7.81 23.05
CA LEU A 65 -2.14 8.96 23.62
C LEU A 65 -1.01 9.42 22.71
N ALA A 66 -0.63 10.69 22.80
CA ALA A 66 0.55 11.19 22.11
C ALA A 66 1.85 10.44 22.51
N ALA A 67 1.89 9.92 23.72
CA ALA A 67 3.01 9.10 24.22
C ALA A 67 3.13 7.75 23.52
N ASP A 68 2.03 7.22 22.94
CA ASP A 68 2.00 5.97 22.21
C ASP A 68 2.42 6.15 20.75
N LEU A 69 2.56 7.40 20.29
CA LEU A 69 2.99 7.71 18.93
C LEU A 69 4.52 7.74 18.85
N GLU A 70 5.04 7.16 17.78
CA GLU A 70 6.46 7.27 17.47
C GLU A 70 6.82 8.75 17.23
N LYS A 71 7.77 9.26 17.99
CA LYS A 71 8.27 10.63 17.82
C LYS A 71 9.21 10.66 16.62
N THR A 72 8.76 11.32 15.58
CA THR A 72 9.58 11.57 14.39
C THR A 72 10.17 12.97 14.45
N SER A 73 11.38 13.13 13.95
CA SER A 73 12.02 14.43 13.73
C SER A 73 12.24 14.63 12.23
N MET A 74 12.39 15.88 11.84
CA MET A 74 12.83 16.17 10.46
C MET A 74 14.18 15.50 10.20
N PRO A 75 14.32 14.82 9.05
CA PRO A 75 15.56 14.15 8.73
C PRO A 75 16.71 15.14 8.66
N SER A 76 17.88 14.75 9.14
CA SER A 76 19.09 15.54 9.00
C SER A 76 19.42 15.79 7.52
N SER A 77 20.21 16.78 7.23
CA SER A 77 20.65 17.09 5.85
C SER A 77 21.33 15.88 5.17
N SER A 78 22.10 15.08 5.92
CA SER A 78 22.70 13.84 5.43
C SER A 78 21.65 12.75 5.13
N ALA A 79 20.69 12.54 6.03
CA ALA A 79 19.59 11.59 5.83
C ALA A 79 18.72 11.98 4.62
N SER A 80 18.43 13.28 4.46
CA SER A 80 17.70 13.79 3.29
C SER A 80 18.43 13.47 1.97
N LYS A 81 19.75 13.66 1.92
CA LYS A 81 20.56 13.31 0.75
C LYS A 81 20.50 11.82 0.45
N THR A 82 20.59 10.97 1.46
CA THR A 82 20.51 9.50 1.32
C THR A 82 19.15 9.07 0.76
N ILE A 83 18.06 9.63 1.29
CA ILE A 83 16.71 9.35 0.80
C ILE A 83 16.57 9.74 -0.67
N ILE A 84 16.99 10.96 -1.04
CA ILE A 84 16.93 11.46 -2.42
C ILE A 84 17.75 10.56 -3.34
N GLN A 85 18.92 10.11 -2.89
CA GLN A 85 19.77 9.21 -3.66
C GLN A 85 19.11 7.85 -3.87
N ALA A 86 18.53 7.25 -2.85
CA ALA A 86 17.79 5.99 -2.96
C ALA A 86 16.63 6.09 -3.97
N LEU A 87 15.85 7.18 -3.92
CA LEU A 87 14.77 7.45 -4.87
C LEU A 87 15.28 7.53 -6.31
N LYS A 88 16.44 8.18 -6.55
CA LYS A 88 17.05 8.33 -7.87
C LYS A 88 17.69 7.04 -8.38
N GLN A 89 18.20 6.19 -7.50
CA GLN A 89 18.89 4.94 -7.85
C GLN A 89 17.94 3.79 -8.11
N ARG A 90 16.75 3.79 -7.52
CA ARG A 90 15.76 2.75 -7.70
C ARG A 90 15.54 2.41 -9.18
N ARG A 91 15.56 1.13 -9.51
CA ARG A 91 15.31 0.60 -10.85
C ARG A 91 14.23 -0.49 -10.82
N SER A 92 13.66 -0.77 -11.99
CA SER A 92 12.84 -1.96 -12.20
C SER A 92 13.77 -3.14 -12.45
N TYR A 93 13.95 -3.97 -11.43
CA TYR A 93 14.72 -5.19 -11.54
C TYR A 93 13.99 -6.23 -12.39
N ARG A 94 14.67 -6.91 -13.28
CA ARG A 94 14.07 -7.86 -14.24
C ARG A 94 14.84 -9.18 -14.32
N SER A 95 15.62 -9.46 -13.31
CA SER A 95 16.29 -10.73 -13.08
C SER A 95 16.28 -10.97 -11.58
N PHE A 96 15.66 -12.02 -11.13
CA PHE A 96 15.48 -12.32 -9.74
C PHE A 96 16.17 -13.65 -9.39
N SER A 97 16.63 -13.75 -8.14
CA SER A 97 17.02 -15.00 -7.53
C SER A 97 15.78 -15.85 -7.26
N SER A 98 15.90 -17.17 -7.36
CA SER A 98 14.84 -18.10 -6.98
C SER A 98 14.62 -18.21 -5.46
N GLN A 99 15.48 -17.57 -4.66
CA GLN A 99 15.36 -17.62 -3.19
C GLN A 99 14.20 -16.74 -2.73
N PRO A 100 13.31 -17.26 -1.87
CA PRO A 100 12.24 -16.47 -1.26
C PRO A 100 12.80 -15.34 -0.42
N VAL A 101 12.08 -14.21 -0.39
CA VAL A 101 12.36 -13.13 0.56
C VAL A 101 12.07 -13.61 1.97
N LYS A 102 12.94 -13.29 2.92
CA LYS A 102 12.76 -13.69 4.32
C LYS A 102 11.51 -13.05 4.90
N GLN A 103 10.78 -13.80 5.71
CA GLN A 103 9.57 -13.33 6.37
C GLN A 103 9.82 -12.04 7.20
N SER A 104 10.92 -12.00 7.94
CA SER A 104 11.30 -10.83 8.75
C SER A 104 11.56 -9.56 7.92
N ASP A 105 11.99 -9.70 6.67
CA ASP A 105 12.20 -8.56 5.78
C ASP A 105 10.89 -8.10 5.18
N LEU A 106 9.98 -9.04 4.84
CA LEU A 106 8.62 -8.71 4.41
C LEU A 106 7.84 -7.96 5.51
N GLU A 107 7.96 -8.38 6.77
CA GLU A 107 7.31 -7.73 7.90
C GLU A 107 7.76 -6.27 8.04
N LYS A 108 9.06 -6.00 7.94
CA LYS A 108 9.59 -4.63 7.97
C LYS A 108 9.11 -3.78 6.80
N ILE A 109 9.03 -4.37 5.60
CA ILE A 109 8.49 -3.68 4.43
C ILE A 109 7.01 -3.34 4.65
N LEU A 110 6.23 -4.30 5.15
CA LEU A 110 4.80 -4.11 5.41
C LEU A 110 4.54 -3.06 6.50
N GLU A 111 5.40 -2.99 7.52
CA GLU A 111 5.37 -1.94 8.53
C GLU A 111 5.46 -0.55 7.87
N VAL A 112 6.44 -0.34 6.97
CA VAL A 112 6.59 0.92 6.23
C VAL A 112 5.36 1.19 5.35
N VAL A 113 4.79 0.18 4.70
CA VAL A 113 3.56 0.33 3.90
C VAL A 113 2.38 0.76 4.77
N GLY A 114 2.35 0.39 6.05
CA GLY A 114 1.34 0.84 7.00
C GLY A 114 1.24 2.36 7.15
N TYR A 115 2.30 3.10 6.80
CA TYR A 115 2.32 4.57 6.79
C TYR A 115 1.89 5.19 5.46
N ALA A 116 1.58 4.39 4.46
CA ALA A 116 1.11 4.91 3.17
C ALA A 116 -0.23 5.66 3.34
N PRO A 117 -0.39 6.85 2.75
CA PRO A 117 -1.64 7.60 2.86
C PRO A 117 -2.78 6.91 2.09
N SER A 118 -3.99 7.05 2.62
CA SER A 118 -5.22 6.59 1.95
C SER A 118 -6.31 7.66 2.02
N GLY A 119 -7.21 7.69 1.04
CA GLY A 119 -8.33 8.61 0.98
C GLY A 119 -9.23 8.46 2.20
N GLY A 120 -9.42 9.55 2.96
CA GLY A 120 -10.21 9.53 4.18
C GLY A 120 -9.68 8.60 5.28
N ASN A 121 -8.41 8.19 5.22
CA ASN A 121 -7.79 7.21 6.13
C ASN A 121 -8.51 5.85 6.15
N ASN A 122 -9.14 5.45 5.05
CA ASN A 122 -9.97 4.25 4.99
C ASN A 122 -9.19 2.94 5.08
N ARG A 123 -7.94 2.90 4.60
CA ARG A 123 -7.02 1.75 4.69
C ARG A 123 -7.66 0.41 4.30
N PHE A 124 -8.54 0.41 3.29
CA PHE A 124 -9.29 -0.77 2.87
C PHE A 124 -8.49 -1.73 1.99
N LEU A 125 -7.34 -1.29 1.47
CA LEU A 125 -6.50 -2.14 0.65
C LEU A 125 -5.71 -3.15 1.48
N ARG A 126 -5.55 -4.33 0.91
CA ARG A 126 -4.72 -5.41 1.47
C ARG A 126 -3.62 -5.75 0.48
N LEU A 127 -2.43 -6.06 1.00
CA LEU A 127 -1.36 -6.64 0.21
C LEU A 127 -1.38 -8.16 0.35
N ILE A 128 -1.39 -8.83 -0.79
CA ILE A 128 -1.28 -10.29 -0.86
C ILE A 128 0.08 -10.59 -1.48
N ILE A 129 0.90 -11.37 -0.77
CA ILE A 129 2.23 -11.78 -1.22
C ILE A 129 2.19 -13.27 -1.50
N THR A 130 2.48 -13.65 -2.74
CA THR A 130 2.46 -15.06 -3.12
C THR A 130 3.70 -15.80 -2.62
N LYS A 131 3.53 -17.07 -2.25
CA LYS A 131 4.63 -18.01 -2.04
C LYS A 131 5.14 -18.52 -3.40
N PRO A 132 6.38 -19.05 -3.48
CA PRO A 132 6.96 -19.51 -4.75
C PRO A 132 6.07 -20.47 -5.54
N GLU A 133 5.41 -21.40 -4.86
CA GLU A 133 4.52 -22.37 -5.49
C GLU A 133 3.28 -21.71 -6.11
N THR A 134 2.73 -20.71 -5.41
CA THR A 134 1.60 -19.90 -5.90
C THR A 134 2.04 -19.00 -7.04
N THR A 135 3.25 -18.41 -6.95
CA THR A 135 3.83 -17.60 -8.02
C THR A 135 3.98 -18.39 -9.30
N LYS A 136 4.44 -19.65 -9.20
CA LYS A 136 4.57 -20.55 -10.35
C LYS A 136 3.22 -20.85 -11.00
N LYS A 137 2.20 -21.19 -10.21
CA LYS A 137 0.84 -21.38 -10.72
C LYS A 137 0.30 -20.13 -11.40
N PHE A 138 0.61 -18.97 -10.82
CA PHE A 138 0.20 -17.68 -11.39
C PHE A 138 0.90 -17.41 -12.72
N LEU A 139 2.18 -17.75 -12.85
CA LEU A 139 2.91 -17.69 -14.13
C LEU A 139 2.23 -18.54 -15.20
N GLU A 140 1.83 -19.78 -14.86
CA GLU A 140 1.12 -20.69 -15.78
C GLU A 140 -0.22 -20.09 -16.25
N LEU A 141 -0.99 -19.49 -15.34
CA LEU A 141 -2.24 -18.81 -15.68
C LEU A 141 -2.02 -17.61 -16.61
N ILE A 142 -0.97 -16.80 -16.38
CA ILE A 142 -0.66 -15.68 -17.29
C ILE A 142 -0.28 -16.19 -18.67
N ALA A 143 0.50 -17.27 -18.75
CA ALA A 143 0.88 -17.87 -20.03
C ALA A 143 -0.36 -18.40 -20.79
N GLN A 144 -1.30 -19.06 -20.11
CA GLN A 144 -2.57 -19.51 -20.69
C GLN A 144 -3.40 -18.32 -21.19
N TRP A 145 -3.49 -17.24 -20.41
CA TRP A 145 -4.17 -16.02 -20.82
C TRP A 145 -3.55 -15.40 -22.08
N PHE A 146 -2.23 -15.38 -22.20
CA PHE A 146 -1.54 -14.92 -23.42
C PHE A 146 -1.85 -15.80 -24.62
N ASP A 147 -1.93 -17.12 -24.44
CA ASP A 147 -2.21 -18.07 -25.54
C ASP A 147 -3.67 -18.02 -26.03
N GLY A 148 -4.59 -17.67 -25.13
CA GLY A 148 -6.03 -17.59 -25.39
C GLY A 148 -6.58 -16.16 -25.38
N ASP A 149 -7.22 -15.80 -24.29
CA ASP A 149 -8.08 -14.62 -24.16
C ASP A 149 -7.40 -13.28 -24.44
N CYS A 150 -6.11 -13.16 -24.15
CA CYS A 150 -5.37 -11.93 -24.44
C CYS A 150 -5.39 -11.58 -25.93
N ARG A 151 -5.40 -12.59 -26.82
CA ARG A 151 -5.37 -12.36 -28.29
C ARG A 151 -6.63 -11.68 -28.80
N THR A 152 -7.77 -11.98 -28.19
CA THR A 152 -9.09 -11.45 -28.56
C THR A 152 -9.48 -10.21 -27.75
N ASP A 153 -8.76 -9.90 -26.69
CA ASP A 153 -9.01 -8.74 -25.85
C ASP A 153 -8.81 -7.43 -26.65
N PRO A 154 -9.80 -6.52 -26.69
CA PRO A 154 -9.75 -5.31 -27.51
C PRO A 154 -8.64 -4.33 -27.07
N VAL A 155 -8.21 -4.38 -25.82
CA VAL A 155 -7.18 -3.52 -25.26
C VAL A 155 -5.80 -4.22 -25.26
N TYR A 156 -5.74 -5.39 -24.62
CA TYR A 156 -4.47 -6.08 -24.39
C TYR A 156 -4.01 -6.89 -25.61
N GLY A 157 -4.94 -7.46 -26.39
CA GLY A 157 -4.62 -8.17 -27.64
C GLY A 157 -3.90 -7.24 -28.60
N LYS A 158 -4.45 -6.06 -28.82
CA LYS A 158 -3.83 -5.04 -29.68
C LYS A 158 -2.48 -4.55 -29.13
N ARG A 159 -2.41 -4.33 -27.80
CA ARG A 159 -1.20 -3.86 -27.11
C ARG A 159 -0.03 -4.84 -27.16
N TYR A 160 -0.33 -6.13 -27.08
CA TYR A 160 0.68 -7.18 -26.98
C TYR A 160 0.86 -8.04 -28.25
N ALA A 161 0.06 -7.79 -29.30
CA ALA A 161 0.04 -8.58 -30.53
C ALA A 161 1.45 -8.95 -31.07
N SER A 162 2.35 -7.97 -31.09
CA SER A 162 3.74 -8.17 -31.61
C SER A 162 4.67 -8.94 -30.65
N LYS A 163 4.21 -9.27 -29.44
CA LYS A 163 5.04 -9.86 -28.39
C LYS A 163 4.54 -11.21 -27.89
N ILE A 164 3.26 -11.52 -28.08
CA ILE A 164 2.63 -12.73 -27.52
C ILE A 164 3.39 -13.97 -27.93
N ASP A 165 3.64 -14.15 -29.23
CA ASP A 165 4.27 -15.36 -29.76
C ASP A 165 5.69 -15.53 -29.22
N SER A 166 6.48 -14.47 -29.18
CA SER A 166 7.83 -14.51 -28.60
C SER A 166 7.83 -14.78 -27.09
N ILE A 167 6.84 -14.26 -26.36
CA ILE A 167 6.69 -14.54 -24.92
C ILE A 167 6.37 -16.03 -24.72
N LEU A 168 5.42 -16.57 -25.48
CA LEU A 168 5.01 -17.97 -25.38
C LEU A 168 6.08 -18.93 -25.83
N GLU A 169 6.81 -18.62 -26.91
CA GLU A 169 7.93 -19.41 -27.38
C GLU A 169 8.99 -19.56 -26.29
N ARG A 170 9.41 -18.44 -25.69
CA ARG A 170 10.38 -18.45 -24.60
C ARG A 170 9.86 -19.19 -23.36
N TYR A 171 8.58 -19.01 -23.01
CA TYR A 171 7.96 -19.73 -21.91
C TYR A 171 7.96 -21.24 -22.13
N ARG A 172 7.58 -21.70 -23.34
CA ARG A 172 7.59 -23.13 -23.73
C ARG A 172 9.02 -23.71 -23.76
N ALA A 173 10.02 -22.87 -24.02
CA ALA A 173 11.44 -23.20 -23.91
C ALA A 173 11.97 -23.23 -22.46
N GLY A 174 11.09 -23.11 -21.44
CA GLY A 174 11.45 -23.18 -20.02
C GLY A 174 12.04 -21.87 -19.45
N GLN A 175 11.94 -20.76 -20.19
CA GLN A 175 12.30 -19.45 -19.67
C GLN A 175 11.08 -18.77 -19.02
N ASP A 176 11.32 -17.81 -18.15
CA ASP A 176 10.26 -16.95 -17.60
C ASP A 176 10.38 -15.49 -18.08
N PRO A 177 9.82 -15.17 -19.25
CA PRO A 177 9.79 -13.79 -19.74
C PRO A 177 8.70 -12.93 -19.08
N ILE A 178 7.82 -13.51 -18.30
CA ILE A 178 6.61 -12.92 -17.72
C ILE A 178 6.93 -12.35 -16.33
N LEU A 179 7.26 -13.22 -15.36
CA LEU A 179 7.59 -12.86 -13.98
C LEU A 179 9.09 -12.82 -13.70
N ARG A 180 9.94 -13.24 -14.66
CA ARG A 180 11.40 -13.13 -14.63
C ARG A 180 12.06 -13.90 -13.49
N ASN A 181 11.50 -15.06 -13.18
CA ASN A 181 11.87 -15.93 -12.07
C ASN A 181 11.68 -15.29 -10.69
N ALA A 182 10.81 -14.29 -10.57
CA ALA A 182 10.49 -13.71 -9.27
C ALA A 182 9.91 -14.78 -8.34
N PRO A 183 10.41 -14.93 -7.11
CA PRO A 183 9.91 -15.92 -6.15
C PRO A 183 8.53 -15.54 -5.60
N SER A 184 8.15 -14.26 -5.68
CA SER A 184 6.90 -13.74 -5.14
C SER A 184 6.35 -12.61 -6.00
N VAL A 185 5.02 -12.52 -6.04
CA VAL A 185 4.28 -11.38 -6.61
C VAL A 185 3.47 -10.74 -5.50
N VAL A 186 3.46 -9.42 -5.47
CA VAL A 186 2.68 -8.62 -4.50
C VAL A 186 1.49 -8.02 -5.22
N PHE A 187 0.29 -8.33 -4.74
CA PHE A 187 -0.96 -7.75 -5.21
C PHE A 187 -1.48 -6.75 -4.17
N SER A 188 -1.92 -5.61 -4.64
CA SER A 188 -2.74 -4.70 -3.84
C SER A 188 -4.20 -4.90 -4.25
N VAL A 189 -5.02 -5.36 -3.32
CA VAL A 189 -6.41 -5.72 -3.56
C VAL A 189 -7.35 -4.95 -2.65
N GLY A 190 -8.56 -4.71 -3.12
CA GLY A 190 -9.58 -4.01 -2.35
C GLY A 190 -10.95 -4.12 -2.99
N PRO A 191 -11.99 -3.53 -2.37
CA PRO A 191 -13.35 -3.56 -2.90
C PRO A 191 -13.43 -2.93 -4.30
N LYS A 192 -14.20 -3.53 -5.20
CA LYS A 192 -14.47 -2.96 -6.55
C LYS A 192 -15.12 -1.57 -6.48
N THR A 193 -15.80 -1.26 -5.38
CA THR A 193 -16.46 0.03 -5.11
C THR A 193 -15.50 1.12 -4.62
N ALA A 194 -14.23 0.81 -4.40
CA ALA A 194 -13.25 1.76 -3.91
C ALA A 194 -12.89 2.79 -5.00
N VAL A 195 -13.44 3.99 -4.90
CA VAL A 195 -13.25 5.09 -5.87
C VAL A 195 -11.76 5.40 -6.09
N TRP A 196 -10.95 5.38 -5.06
CA TRP A 196 -9.51 5.68 -5.10
C TRP A 196 -8.63 4.43 -5.13
N GLY A 197 -9.22 3.23 -5.25
CA GLY A 197 -8.51 1.95 -5.12
C GLY A 197 -7.28 1.84 -6.02
N GLY A 198 -7.38 2.26 -7.28
CA GLY A 198 -6.24 2.24 -8.22
C GLY A 198 -5.11 3.18 -7.83
N VAL A 199 -5.45 4.40 -7.36
CA VAL A 199 -4.47 5.39 -6.89
C VAL A 199 -3.79 4.90 -5.63
N GLU A 200 -4.56 4.45 -4.65
CA GLU A 200 -4.04 3.95 -3.37
C GLU A 200 -3.21 2.68 -3.54
N SER A 201 -3.60 1.79 -4.47
CA SER A 201 -2.78 0.63 -4.83
C SER A 201 -1.41 1.05 -5.38
N GLY A 202 -1.37 2.06 -6.24
CA GLY A 202 -0.12 2.64 -6.75
C GLY A 202 0.75 3.20 -5.62
N ILE A 203 0.13 3.90 -4.65
CA ILE A 203 0.82 4.44 -3.47
C ILE A 203 1.39 3.30 -2.61
N ASN A 204 0.58 2.32 -2.21
CA ASN A 204 1.00 1.19 -1.39
C ASN A 204 2.14 0.40 -2.03
N LEU A 205 2.03 0.09 -3.33
CA LEU A 205 3.07 -0.62 -4.07
C LEU A 205 4.34 0.22 -4.25
N THR A 206 4.22 1.55 -4.29
CA THR A 206 5.38 2.45 -4.30
C THR A 206 6.08 2.44 -2.95
N TYR A 207 5.34 2.54 -1.84
CA TYR A 207 5.91 2.40 -0.50
C TYR A 207 6.60 1.06 -0.33
N PHE A 208 5.97 -0.04 -0.76
CA PHE A 208 6.56 -1.37 -0.75
C PHE A 208 7.89 -1.41 -1.53
N ASN A 209 7.89 -0.90 -2.75
CA ASN A 209 9.07 -0.89 -3.62
C ASN A 209 10.23 -0.08 -3.01
N LEU A 210 9.95 1.08 -2.44
CA LEU A 210 10.97 1.93 -1.82
C LEU A 210 11.52 1.31 -0.53
N ALA A 211 10.67 0.73 0.30
CA ALA A 211 11.11 0.01 1.49
C ALA A 211 11.97 -1.22 1.14
N ALA A 212 11.56 -2.01 0.14
CA ALA A 212 12.31 -3.15 -0.35
C ALA A 212 13.71 -2.75 -0.87
N GLU A 213 13.80 -1.65 -1.61
CA GLU A 213 15.08 -1.11 -2.12
C GLU A 213 16.07 -0.81 -0.98
N THR A 214 15.60 -0.26 0.15
CA THR A 214 16.46 0.01 1.31
C THR A 214 17.01 -1.26 1.98
N MET A 215 16.37 -2.41 1.71
CA MET A 215 16.77 -3.72 2.20
C MET A 215 17.51 -4.57 1.14
N ASN A 216 17.89 -3.93 0.03
CA ASN A 216 18.55 -4.59 -1.11
C ASN A 216 17.66 -5.69 -1.75
N ILE A 217 16.36 -5.50 -1.71
CA ILE A 217 15.36 -6.37 -2.33
C ILE A 217 14.83 -5.68 -3.59
N GLY A 218 15.17 -6.22 -4.75
CA GLY A 218 14.76 -5.67 -6.03
C GLY A 218 13.29 -5.94 -6.35
N CYS A 219 12.58 -4.92 -6.85
CA CYS A 219 11.20 -5.02 -7.28
C CYS A 219 11.01 -4.56 -8.73
N CYS A 220 9.91 -4.99 -9.34
CA CYS A 220 9.47 -4.53 -10.65
C CYS A 220 7.94 -4.54 -10.74
N PHE A 221 7.33 -3.47 -11.22
CA PHE A 221 5.90 -3.50 -11.52
C PHE A 221 5.61 -4.50 -12.66
N ALA A 222 4.80 -5.52 -12.35
CA ALA A 222 4.51 -6.65 -13.21
C ALA A 222 3.31 -6.35 -14.14
N GLY A 223 3.54 -5.58 -15.22
CA GLY A 223 2.49 -5.14 -16.13
C GLY A 223 1.70 -6.29 -16.77
N TYR A 224 2.33 -7.43 -17.07
CA TYR A 224 1.64 -8.60 -17.59
C TYR A 224 0.72 -9.24 -16.54
N ALA A 225 1.21 -9.35 -15.30
CA ALA A 225 0.41 -9.83 -14.18
C ALA A 225 -0.79 -8.91 -13.91
N THR A 226 -0.58 -7.58 -13.95
CA THR A 226 -1.66 -6.60 -13.76
C THR A 226 -2.71 -6.69 -14.86
N ALA A 227 -2.31 -6.89 -16.11
CA ALA A 227 -3.23 -7.02 -17.24
C ALA A 227 -4.06 -8.31 -17.10
N ALA A 228 -3.41 -9.42 -16.84
CA ALA A 228 -4.06 -10.70 -16.68
C ALA A 228 -4.98 -10.76 -15.45
N ALA A 229 -4.61 -10.17 -14.32
CA ALA A 229 -5.41 -10.13 -13.10
C ALA A 229 -6.72 -9.32 -13.23
N LYS A 230 -6.89 -8.53 -14.29
CA LYS A 230 -8.16 -7.85 -14.61
C LYS A 230 -9.16 -8.73 -15.35
N TYR A 231 -8.76 -9.92 -15.72
CA TYR A 231 -9.61 -10.87 -16.42
C TYR A 231 -10.53 -11.58 -15.43
N GLU A 232 -11.84 -11.46 -15.59
CA GLU A 232 -12.85 -11.93 -14.62
C GLU A 232 -12.80 -13.45 -14.34
N ALA A 233 -12.32 -14.24 -15.29
CA ALA A 233 -12.18 -15.68 -15.11
C ALA A 233 -11.15 -16.11 -14.05
N TRP A 234 -10.39 -15.17 -13.49
CA TRP A 234 -9.32 -15.46 -12.56
C TRP A 234 -9.72 -15.43 -11.09
N GLU A 235 -10.81 -14.75 -10.75
CA GLU A 235 -11.26 -14.59 -9.36
C GLU A 235 -11.44 -15.91 -8.57
N PRO A 236 -11.94 -17.02 -9.17
CA PRO A 236 -12.09 -18.28 -8.45
C PRO A 236 -10.84 -19.16 -8.44
N ASN A 237 -9.81 -18.85 -9.25
CA ASN A 237 -8.71 -19.79 -9.53
C ASN A 237 -7.38 -19.42 -8.85
N ILE A 238 -7.27 -18.26 -8.19
CA ILE A 238 -6.05 -17.88 -7.47
C ILE A 238 -6.20 -18.33 -6.00
N PRO A 239 -5.48 -19.36 -5.57
CA PRO A 239 -5.46 -19.71 -4.15
C PRO A 239 -4.64 -18.64 -3.40
N LEU A 240 -5.33 -17.59 -2.98
CA LEU A 240 -4.73 -16.50 -2.22
C LEU A 240 -4.61 -16.92 -0.77
N SER A 241 -3.40 -17.13 -0.27
CA SER A 241 -3.15 -17.18 1.15
C SER A 241 -3.01 -15.75 1.67
N VAL A 242 -4.00 -15.30 2.42
CA VAL A 242 -3.90 -14.05 3.19
C VAL A 242 -2.92 -14.29 4.33
N MET A 243 -1.87 -13.47 4.43
CA MET A 243 -1.02 -13.41 5.61
C MET A 243 -1.57 -12.41 6.61
#